data_47aafb46a3adfdff3f6579655fafd224
#
_entry.id   47aafb46a3adfdff3f6579655fafd224
#
_cell.length_a   1.000
_cell.length_b   1.000
_cell.length_c   1.000
_cell.angle_alpha   90.00
_cell.angle_beta   90.00
_cell.angle_gamma   90.00
#
_symmetry.space_group_name_H-M   'P 1'
#
loop_
_entity.id
_entity.type
_entity.pdbx_description
1 polymer ?
#
loop_
_entity_poly.entity_id
_entity_poly.type
_entity_poly.pdbx_seq_one_letter_code
_entity_poly.pdbx_strand_id
1 'polypeptide(L)'
;MQLNPYLTFDGQCEAAIKFYAKVLGGKIEGMMTYGGSPMAEQTRSEWRNKRASDAPPDRYEAMKGIMVTLGKDDTAEAERIFHVFLENGTVQMPIQETFWARRFGMLVDQFGTPWMVSCEKAA
;
A
#
# COMPACT_ATOMS: atom_id res chain seq x y z
N MET A 1 0.09 -21.18 -7.19
CA MET A 1 -0.03 -19.87 -7.84
C MET A 1 -0.22 -18.79 -6.79
N GLN A 2 0.46 -17.66 -6.94
CA GLN A 2 0.25 -16.48 -6.09
C GLN A 2 -0.15 -15.30 -6.97
N LEU A 3 -1.12 -14.54 -6.49
CA LEU A 3 -1.55 -13.30 -7.12
C LEU A 3 -1.36 -12.17 -6.12
N ASN A 4 -0.42 -11.28 -6.39
CA ASN A 4 -0.09 -10.19 -5.48
C ASN A 4 -0.04 -8.87 -6.25
N PRO A 5 -0.49 -7.78 -5.65
CA PRO A 5 -0.29 -6.47 -6.26
C PRO A 5 1.18 -6.09 -6.23
N TYR A 6 1.60 -5.35 -7.24
CA TYR A 6 2.94 -4.79 -7.33
C TYR A 6 2.79 -3.27 -7.44
N LEU A 7 3.32 -2.55 -6.49
CA LEU A 7 3.14 -1.11 -6.42
C LEU A 7 4.36 -0.39 -6.99
N THR A 8 4.11 0.65 -7.76
CA THR A 8 5.17 1.46 -8.37
C THR A 8 5.06 2.89 -7.85
N PHE A 9 6.18 3.45 -7.41
CA PHE A 9 6.24 4.76 -6.80
C PHE A 9 7.13 5.71 -7.57
N ASP A 10 7.03 6.99 -7.27
CA ASP A 10 7.80 8.08 -7.87
C ASP A 10 8.94 8.47 -6.92
N GLY A 11 9.94 7.59 -6.79
CA GLY A 11 11.10 7.84 -5.96
C GLY A 11 10.91 7.62 -4.48
N GLN A 12 9.71 7.21 -4.05
CA GLN A 12 9.34 7.13 -2.63
C GLN A 12 9.09 5.72 -2.14
N CYS A 13 9.50 4.70 -2.90
CA CYS A 13 9.20 3.32 -2.56
C CYS A 13 9.69 2.93 -1.16
N GLU A 14 10.93 3.28 -0.83
CA GLU A 14 11.50 2.94 0.48
C GLU A 14 10.69 3.56 1.61
N ALA A 15 10.40 4.86 1.50
CA ALA A 15 9.63 5.57 2.52
C ALA A 15 8.23 4.98 2.66
N ALA A 16 7.58 4.67 1.53
CA ALA A 16 6.24 4.12 1.53
C ALA A 16 6.20 2.75 2.21
N ILE A 17 7.10 1.86 1.84
CA ILE A 17 7.12 0.50 2.37
C ILE A 17 7.45 0.49 3.87
N LYS A 18 8.38 1.33 4.30
CA LYS A 18 8.68 1.46 5.73
C LYS A 18 7.47 1.96 6.51
N PHE A 19 6.75 2.92 5.95
CA PHE A 19 5.55 3.46 6.55
C PHE A 19 4.45 2.40 6.67
N TYR A 20 4.20 1.65 5.59
CA TYR A 20 3.18 0.60 5.60
C TYR A 20 3.52 -0.51 6.59
N ALA A 21 4.78 -0.94 6.64
CA ALA A 21 5.21 -1.96 7.58
C ALA A 21 5.00 -1.52 9.02
N LYS A 22 5.31 -0.27 9.33
CA LYS A 22 5.13 0.29 10.67
C LYS A 22 3.66 0.35 11.06
N VAL A 23 2.80 0.87 10.17
CA VAL A 23 1.39 1.05 10.47
C VAL A 23 0.65 -0.27 10.57
N LEU A 24 0.96 -1.21 9.67
CA LEU A 24 0.26 -2.49 9.57
C LEU A 24 0.89 -3.59 10.41
N GLY A 25 2.02 -3.32 11.06
CA GLY A 25 2.72 -4.33 11.84
C GLY A 25 3.40 -5.38 10.99
N GLY A 26 3.65 -5.07 9.72
CA GLY A 26 4.29 -5.98 8.80
C GLY A 26 5.80 -5.99 8.92
N LYS A 27 6.42 -6.81 8.08
CA LYS A 27 7.86 -7.01 8.07
C LYS A 27 8.40 -6.78 6.67
N ILE A 28 9.48 -6.02 6.56
CA ILE A 28 10.21 -5.85 5.31
C ILE A 28 11.22 -7.00 5.21
N GLU A 29 11.04 -7.87 4.22
CA GLU A 29 11.92 -9.03 4.04
C GLU A 29 13.20 -8.67 3.30
N GLY A 30 13.16 -7.65 2.44
CA GLY A 30 14.35 -7.20 1.73
C GLY A 30 14.12 -5.87 1.05
N MET A 31 15.18 -5.11 0.90
CA MET A 31 15.14 -3.81 0.25
C MET A 31 16.47 -3.56 -0.45
N MET A 32 16.41 -2.97 -1.66
CA MET A 32 17.58 -2.70 -2.45
C MET A 32 17.41 -1.40 -3.22
N THR A 33 18.45 -0.60 -3.29
CA THR A 33 18.44 0.62 -4.10
C THR A 33 19.08 0.35 -5.46
N TYR A 34 18.68 1.09 -6.49
CA TYR A 34 19.27 0.95 -7.80
C TYR A 34 20.75 1.31 -7.79
N GLY A 35 21.12 2.37 -7.09
CA GLY A 35 22.51 2.80 -7.01
C GLY A 35 23.42 1.87 -6.22
N GLY A 36 22.83 1.10 -5.30
CA GLY A 36 23.58 0.14 -4.49
C GLY A 36 23.44 -1.28 -4.98
N SER A 37 22.65 -1.52 -6.04
CA SER A 37 22.44 -2.86 -6.52
C SER A 37 23.71 -3.35 -7.26
N PRO A 38 24.19 -4.53 -6.93
CA PRO A 38 25.23 -5.15 -7.72
C PRO A 38 24.66 -5.57 -9.05
N MET A 39 25.12 -6.28 -9.82
CA MET A 39 24.77 -6.62 -11.18
C MET A 39 23.30 -7.02 -11.37
N ALA A 40 22.76 -6.73 -12.55
CA ALA A 40 21.39 -7.05 -12.91
C ALA A 40 21.04 -8.54 -12.77
N GLU A 41 21.99 -9.40 -12.91
CA GLU A 41 21.77 -10.84 -12.78
C GLU A 41 21.47 -11.28 -11.36
N GLN A 42 22.07 -10.62 -10.37
CA GLN A 42 21.78 -10.91 -8.96
C GLN A 42 20.41 -10.44 -8.56
N THR A 43 19.92 -9.40 -9.21
CA THR A 43 18.62 -8.84 -8.87
C THR A 43 17.47 -9.63 -9.47
N ARG A 44 17.70 -10.42 -10.51
CA ARG A 44 16.61 -11.16 -11.17
C ARG A 44 15.91 -12.16 -10.26
N SER A 45 16.64 -12.91 -9.44
CA SER A 45 16.03 -13.86 -8.52
C SER A 45 15.32 -13.13 -7.36
N GLU A 46 15.88 -12.01 -6.92
CA GLU A 46 15.29 -11.22 -5.85
C GLU A 46 14.07 -10.44 -6.33
N TRP A 47 14.03 -10.08 -7.58
CA TRP A 47 12.89 -9.37 -8.17
C TRP A 47 11.60 -10.19 -8.14
N ARG A 48 11.71 -11.50 -8.14
CA ARG A 48 10.52 -12.36 -8.10
C ARG A 48 9.69 -12.15 -6.84
N ASN A 49 10.34 -11.72 -5.76
CA ASN A 49 9.68 -11.53 -4.48
C ASN A 49 9.37 -10.08 -4.16
N LYS A 50 9.71 -9.15 -5.08
CA LYS A 50 9.38 -7.74 -4.88
C LYS A 50 7.88 -7.51 -5.04
N ARG A 51 7.36 -6.66 -4.18
CA ARG A 51 5.98 -6.21 -4.24
C ARG A 51 5.87 -4.72 -4.54
N ALA A 52 7.00 -4.02 -4.60
CA ALA A 52 7.02 -2.59 -4.89
C ALA A 52 8.38 -2.16 -5.41
N SER A 53 8.40 -1.10 -6.19
CA SER A 53 9.63 -0.44 -6.61
C SER A 53 9.33 0.99 -7.04
N ASP A 54 10.38 1.78 -7.27
CA ASP A 54 10.23 3.06 -7.94
C ASP A 54 10.29 2.87 -9.45
N ALA A 55 9.44 3.60 -10.17
CA ALA A 55 9.51 3.67 -11.61
C ALA A 55 10.64 4.62 -12.02
N PRO A 56 11.26 4.43 -13.19
CA PRO A 56 12.11 5.47 -13.75
C PRO A 56 11.30 6.78 -13.85
N PRO A 57 11.92 7.95 -13.57
CA PRO A 57 11.15 9.20 -13.51
C PRO A 57 10.34 9.52 -14.76
N ASP A 58 10.83 9.10 -15.93
CA ASP A 58 10.15 9.34 -17.20
C ASP A 58 9.03 8.32 -17.50
N ARG A 59 8.86 7.31 -16.64
CA ARG A 59 7.88 6.24 -16.85
C ARG A 59 6.85 6.12 -15.71
N TYR A 60 6.98 6.96 -14.70
CA TYR A 60 6.02 6.92 -13.61
C TYR A 60 4.65 7.39 -14.07
N GLU A 61 3.63 6.63 -13.70
CA GLU A 61 2.23 7.04 -13.85
C GLU A 61 1.52 6.80 -12.52
N ALA A 62 0.65 7.72 -12.12
CA ALA A 62 -0.13 7.57 -10.89
C ALA A 62 -1.02 6.33 -10.98
N MET A 63 -1.20 5.67 -9.85
CA MET A 63 -2.07 4.49 -9.76
C MET A 63 -3.51 4.88 -10.10
N LYS A 64 -4.14 4.10 -10.97
CA LYS A 64 -5.41 4.44 -11.53
C LYS A 64 -6.20 3.18 -11.88
N GLY A 65 -7.48 3.16 -11.54
CA GLY A 65 -8.35 2.03 -11.86
C GLY A 65 -8.19 0.82 -10.97
N ILE A 66 -7.32 0.86 -9.96
CA ILE A 66 -7.17 -0.20 -8.97
C ILE A 66 -7.04 0.42 -7.57
N MET A 67 -7.37 -0.37 -6.56
CA MET A 67 -7.22 0.02 -5.16
C MET A 67 -6.70 -1.17 -4.37
N VAL A 68 -5.90 -0.90 -3.34
CA VAL A 68 -5.48 -1.94 -2.41
C VAL A 68 -6.50 -2.00 -1.29
N THR A 69 -7.07 -3.16 -1.07
CA THR A 69 -8.09 -3.36 -0.05
C THR A 69 -7.46 -3.94 1.21
N LEU A 70 -7.75 -3.33 2.33
CA LEU A 70 -7.30 -3.78 3.63
C LEU A 70 -8.50 -4.13 4.48
N GLY A 71 -8.63 -5.40 4.85
CA GLY A 71 -9.69 -5.89 5.72
C GLY A 71 -9.21 -6.06 7.14
N LYS A 72 -10.00 -5.59 8.11
CA LYS A 72 -9.74 -5.76 9.52
C LYS A 72 -11.00 -6.24 10.21
N ASP A 73 -10.85 -7.02 11.29
CA ASP A 73 -11.97 -7.51 12.08
C ASP A 73 -12.40 -6.54 13.17
N ASP A 74 -11.51 -5.62 13.54
CA ASP A 74 -11.71 -4.66 14.62
C ASP A 74 -11.97 -3.27 14.05
N THR A 75 -13.12 -2.67 14.40
CA THR A 75 -13.49 -1.34 13.92
C THR A 75 -12.52 -0.27 14.39
N ALA A 76 -11.98 -0.38 15.60
CA ALA A 76 -11.00 0.58 16.12
C ALA A 76 -9.71 0.55 15.31
N GLU A 77 -9.26 -0.65 14.93
CA GLU A 77 -8.07 -0.81 14.08
C GLU A 77 -8.28 -0.26 12.67
N ALA A 78 -9.45 -0.51 12.09
CA ALA A 78 -9.79 0.03 10.78
C ALA A 78 -9.78 1.56 10.81
N GLU A 79 -10.36 2.17 11.83
CA GLU A 79 -10.36 3.61 12.01
C GLU A 79 -8.95 4.16 12.17
N ARG A 80 -8.12 3.51 12.99
CA ARG A 80 -6.74 3.94 13.21
C ARG A 80 -5.95 3.96 11.91
N ILE A 81 -6.00 2.85 11.17
CA ILE A 81 -5.26 2.72 9.91
C ILE A 81 -5.75 3.75 8.90
N PHE A 82 -7.06 3.94 8.79
CA PHE A 82 -7.62 4.91 7.86
C PHE A 82 -7.09 6.32 8.16
N HIS A 83 -7.14 6.73 9.43
CA HIS A 83 -6.71 8.07 9.79
C HIS A 83 -5.20 8.28 9.64
N VAL A 84 -4.39 7.26 9.95
CA VAL A 84 -2.94 7.35 9.77
C VAL A 84 -2.58 7.43 8.29
N PHE A 85 -3.21 6.60 7.45
CA PHE A 85 -2.96 6.63 6.01
C PHE A 85 -3.46 7.92 5.36
N LEU A 86 -4.45 8.56 5.95
CA LEU A 86 -5.01 9.80 5.43
C LEU A 86 -4.09 11.01 5.66
N GLU A 87 -3.14 10.92 6.59
CA GLU A 87 -2.22 12.03 6.84
C GLU A 87 -1.46 12.40 5.56
N ASN A 88 -1.57 13.66 5.16
CA ASN A 88 -1.01 14.20 3.90
C ASN A 88 -1.54 13.50 2.64
N GLY A 89 -2.66 12.79 2.78
CA GLY A 89 -3.35 12.15 1.67
C GLY A 89 -4.66 12.83 1.36
N THR A 90 -5.51 12.15 0.59
CA THR A 90 -6.81 12.68 0.16
C THR A 90 -7.90 11.65 0.43
N VAL A 91 -8.96 12.07 1.13
CA VAL A 91 -10.11 11.20 1.33
C VAL A 91 -10.96 11.15 0.06
N GLN A 92 -11.36 9.93 -0.34
CA GLN A 92 -12.32 9.73 -1.42
C GLN A 92 -13.70 9.38 -0.86
N MET A 93 -13.74 8.58 0.20
CA MET A 93 -14.95 8.27 0.93
C MET A 93 -14.61 8.19 2.41
N PRO A 94 -15.19 9.05 3.28
CA PRO A 94 -14.91 9.01 4.71
C PRO A 94 -15.25 7.65 5.30
N ILE A 95 -14.46 7.21 6.27
CA ILE A 95 -14.73 5.93 6.92
C ILE A 95 -16.02 6.02 7.73
N GLN A 96 -16.94 5.09 7.51
CA GLN A 96 -18.26 5.10 8.11
C GLN A 96 -18.91 3.72 8.02
N GLU A 97 -19.98 3.51 8.73
CA GLU A 97 -20.77 2.31 8.59
C GLU A 97 -21.57 2.36 7.28
N THR A 98 -21.65 1.21 6.62
CA THR A 98 -22.47 1.02 5.42
C THR A 98 -23.38 -0.19 5.64
N PHE A 99 -24.25 -0.50 4.66
CA PHE A 99 -25.12 -1.67 4.81
C PHE A 99 -24.35 -2.99 4.69
N TRP A 100 -23.13 -2.99 4.13
CA TRP A 100 -22.31 -4.21 3.96
C TRP A 100 -21.13 -4.28 4.91
N ALA A 101 -20.76 -3.20 5.58
CA ALA A 101 -19.58 -3.16 6.43
C ALA A 101 -19.83 -2.33 7.69
N ARG A 102 -19.21 -2.74 8.80
CA ARG A 102 -19.25 -1.94 10.03
C ARG A 102 -18.47 -0.67 9.87
N ARG A 103 -17.38 -0.71 9.08
CA ARG A 103 -16.62 0.47 8.67
C ARG A 103 -16.13 0.26 7.25
N PHE A 104 -16.19 1.31 6.47
CA PHE A 104 -15.70 1.30 5.09
C PHE A 104 -15.29 2.71 4.72
N GLY A 105 -14.09 2.85 4.15
CA GLY A 105 -13.59 4.13 3.70
C GLY A 105 -12.61 3.97 2.56
N MET A 106 -12.42 5.04 1.80
CA MET A 106 -11.51 5.07 0.65
C MET A 106 -10.67 6.32 0.71
N LEU A 107 -9.37 6.17 0.43
CA LEU A 107 -8.43 7.28 0.44
C LEU A 107 -7.30 7.04 -0.55
N VAL A 108 -6.58 8.10 -0.87
CA VAL A 108 -5.28 8.03 -1.55
C VAL A 108 -4.26 8.56 -0.54
N ASP A 109 -3.23 7.78 -0.23
CA ASP A 109 -2.28 8.18 0.78
C ASP A 109 -1.25 9.18 0.25
N GLN A 110 -0.32 9.61 1.09
CA GLN A 110 0.68 10.61 0.73
C GLN A 110 1.64 10.13 -0.37
N PHE A 111 1.71 8.83 -0.62
CA PHE A 111 2.58 8.25 -1.64
C PHE A 111 1.84 7.95 -2.95
N GLY A 112 0.55 8.23 -3.00
CA GLY A 112 -0.27 8.02 -4.19
C GLY A 112 -0.94 6.66 -4.26
N THR A 113 -0.87 5.84 -3.22
CA THR A 113 -1.54 4.54 -3.21
C THR A 113 -3.00 4.69 -2.83
N PRO A 114 -3.93 4.21 -3.68
CA PRO A 114 -5.36 4.21 -3.35
C PRO A 114 -5.70 3.01 -2.46
N TRP A 115 -6.37 3.28 -1.35
CA TRP A 115 -6.73 2.28 -0.35
C TRP A 115 -8.22 2.21 -0.12
N MET A 116 -8.73 1.00 0.04
CA MET A 116 -10.02 0.74 0.65
C MET A 116 -9.76 0.10 2.01
N VAL A 117 -10.28 0.70 3.07
CA VAL A 117 -10.19 0.14 4.42
C VAL A 117 -11.56 -0.33 4.82
N SER A 118 -11.67 -1.59 5.23
CA SER A 118 -12.95 -2.24 5.45
C SER A 118 -12.91 -3.07 6.73
N CYS A 119 -14.03 -3.03 7.46
CA CYS A 119 -14.29 -3.93 8.57
C CYS A 119 -15.67 -4.52 8.31
N GLU A 120 -15.72 -5.76 7.86
CA GLU A 120 -16.96 -6.37 7.42
C GLU A 120 -17.88 -6.70 8.60
N LYS A 121 -19.18 -6.77 8.31
CA LYS A 121 -20.14 -7.23 9.29
C LYS A 121 -19.99 -8.72 9.49
N ALA A 122 -20.24 -9.17 10.72
CA ALA A 122 -20.24 -10.60 11.00
C ALA A 122 -21.34 -11.27 10.16
N ALA A 123 -21.02 -12.45 9.66
CA ALA A 123 -21.94 -13.22 8.84
C ALA A 123 -23.13 -13.70 9.68
#